data_be55cb6a656aa29a7e957802a7b29628
#
_entry.id   be55cb6a656aa29a7e957802a7b29628
#
_cell.length_a   1.000
_cell.length_b   1.000
_cell.length_c   1.000
_cell.angle_alpha   90.00
_cell.angle_beta   90.00
_cell.angle_gamma   90.00
#
_symmetry.space_group_name_H-M   'P 1'
#
loop_
_entity.id
_entity.type
_entity.pdbx_description
1 polymer ?
#
loop_
_entity_poly.entity_id
_entity_poly.type
_entity_poly.pdbx_seq_one_letter_code
_entity_poly.pdbx_strand_id
1 'polypeptide(L)'
;MAIPTSLSLFPASPSSPPKPILAAPVKPSCVTVRFKNGGGLSAGEDLPLDYETWLPKRDVKNRRRAGILLHPTSLPGPFGIGDLGPQAFQFVDWLHDAGCSLWQVLPLVPPGRRADEEGSPYSGQDANCGNTLLISLEELVKMVYCQRKSFQNHSVADIKDPLVAENNIFVISGWLEDAAYFAAIDDTLNTFSWYDWPDPLKNRHLAALEEIYQSKKEFIDIFIAQQFLFQRQWQKVHDYARMKGINIMGDMPIYVGYHSADVWANKKQFLLNGSGFPLLVSGVPPDAFSETGQLWNSPLYDWKAMERDGFSWWVRRMRRAQNLFDDFRIDHFRGFAGFWAVPSEAKVATVGRWKVGPGKSLFDAIFRAVGDINIIAEDLGVITEDVVQLRRSIGAPGMAVLQFGFGSDAENPHLPHNHEQNQVVYTGTHDNDTIRGWWDILPQEEKSNVVKYLGNIVEEDISWELIQAALSSVAKTAIIPMQDVLGLGSSARMNIPATQVKKHAYAYCRPTQVLYLKSARNGNSGMELLRLKLSIHALVNDFI
;
A
#
# COMPACT_ATOMS: atom_id res chain seq x y z
N MET A 1 -18.50 -32.52 58.88
CA MET A 1 -19.33 -31.78 59.86
C MET A 1 -19.99 -30.70 59.03
N ALA A 2 -21.17 -31.00 58.62
CA ALA A 2 -22.45 -30.59 59.14
C ALA A 2 -22.90 -29.21 58.53
N ILE A 3 -23.82 -29.32 57.64
CA ILE A 3 -24.83 -28.33 57.19
C ILE A 3 -25.72 -27.94 58.39
N PRO A 4 -26.34 -26.76 58.42
CA PRO A 4 -27.78 -26.71 58.16
C PRO A 4 -28.19 -25.48 57.33
N THR A 5 -28.99 -25.66 56.27
CA THR A 5 -30.48 -25.68 56.08
C THR A 5 -31.26 -24.49 56.59
N SER A 6 -32.00 -23.90 55.61
CA SER A 6 -33.35 -23.36 55.57
C SER A 6 -33.61 -21.96 56.09
N LEU A 7 -34.30 -21.14 55.32
CA LEU A 7 -35.74 -20.99 55.28
C LEU A 7 -36.26 -20.03 54.20
N SER A 8 -37.30 -20.45 53.55
CA SER A 8 -38.17 -19.78 52.59
C SER A 8 -38.85 -18.53 53.10
N LEU A 9 -39.15 -17.59 52.21
CA LEU A 9 -40.40 -16.81 52.19
C LEU A 9 -40.59 -16.14 50.83
N PHE A 10 -41.58 -16.65 50.07
CA PHE A 10 -42.25 -15.84 49.03
C PHE A 10 -43.26 -14.92 49.70
N PRO A 11 -43.58 -13.75 49.14
CA PRO A 11 -44.84 -13.62 48.48
C PRO A 11 -44.89 -12.77 47.20
N ALA A 12 -45.90 -13.12 46.40
CA ALA A 12 -46.76 -12.31 45.54
C ALA A 12 -46.18 -11.66 44.28
N SER A 13 -46.65 -12.14 43.15
CA SER A 13 -46.63 -11.55 41.83
C SER A 13 -47.26 -10.16 41.76
N PRO A 14 -46.81 -9.31 40.85
CA PRO A 14 -47.74 -8.46 40.15
C PRO A 14 -47.60 -8.55 38.62
N SER A 15 -48.75 -8.62 38.00
CA SER A 15 -49.21 -8.05 36.73
C SER A 15 -48.30 -8.10 35.50
N SER A 16 -48.84 -8.74 34.49
CA SER A 16 -48.42 -8.81 33.09
C SER A 16 -47.93 -7.47 32.51
N PRO A 17 -46.82 -7.50 31.74
CA PRO A 17 -46.44 -6.36 30.93
C PRO A 17 -47.37 -6.20 29.70
N PRO A 18 -47.57 -4.96 29.20
CA PRO A 18 -48.41 -4.71 28.04
C PRO A 18 -47.79 -5.34 26.77
N LYS A 19 -48.66 -5.90 25.95
CA LYS A 19 -48.30 -6.50 24.65
C LYS A 19 -47.61 -5.47 23.78
N PRO A 20 -46.48 -5.81 23.10
CA PRO A 20 -45.90 -4.93 22.09
C PRO A 20 -46.87 -4.81 20.90
N ILE A 21 -47.12 -3.58 20.50
CA ILE A 21 -47.81 -3.25 19.25
C ILE A 21 -46.86 -3.67 18.11
N LEU A 22 -47.24 -4.74 17.42
CA LEU A 22 -46.59 -5.15 16.17
C LEU A 22 -46.86 -4.05 15.14
N ALA A 23 -45.84 -3.24 14.88
CA ALA A 23 -45.79 -2.41 13.69
C ALA A 23 -45.72 -3.35 12.47
N ALA A 24 -46.64 -3.16 11.53
CA ALA A 24 -46.65 -3.90 10.29
C ALA A 24 -45.31 -3.74 9.55
N PRO A 25 -44.81 -4.79 8.88
CA PRO A 25 -43.54 -4.68 8.12
C PRO A 25 -43.75 -3.70 6.99
N VAL A 26 -42.99 -2.60 7.06
CA VAL A 26 -42.82 -1.69 5.91
C VAL A 26 -42.01 -2.47 4.89
N LYS A 27 -42.65 -2.86 3.79
CA LYS A 27 -41.93 -3.43 2.64
C LYS A 27 -40.95 -2.38 2.13
N PRO A 28 -39.66 -2.70 1.94
CA PRO A 28 -38.79 -1.79 1.22
C PRO A 28 -39.33 -1.67 -0.20
N SER A 29 -39.77 -0.48 -0.57
CA SER A 29 -40.09 -0.15 -1.96
C SER A 29 -38.77 -0.08 -2.71
N CYS A 30 -38.45 -1.17 -3.39
CA CYS A 30 -37.39 -1.18 -4.39
C CYS A 30 -37.81 -0.23 -5.51
N VAL A 31 -37.24 0.96 -5.56
CA VAL A 31 -37.41 1.88 -6.67
C VAL A 31 -36.58 1.34 -7.83
N THR A 32 -37.21 0.54 -8.65
CA THR A 32 -36.62 0.10 -9.92
C THR A 32 -36.64 1.29 -10.88
N VAL A 33 -35.53 1.99 -11.01
CA VAL A 33 -35.37 3.03 -12.04
C VAL A 33 -35.22 2.32 -13.40
N ARG A 34 -36.33 2.22 -14.14
CA ARG A 34 -36.29 1.81 -15.54
C ARG A 34 -35.83 2.99 -16.37
N PHE A 35 -34.61 2.94 -16.87
CA PHE A 35 -34.17 3.87 -17.91
C PHE A 35 -34.97 3.60 -19.22
N LYS A 36 -35.86 4.51 -19.60
CA LYS A 36 -36.38 4.59 -20.95
C LYS A 36 -35.33 5.27 -21.82
N ASN A 37 -34.97 4.63 -22.90
CA ASN A 37 -34.11 5.24 -23.92
C ASN A 37 -34.70 6.57 -24.43
N GLY A 38 -33.89 7.61 -24.41
CA GLY A 38 -34.10 8.86 -25.14
C GLY A 38 -34.72 10.00 -24.31
N GLY A 39 -33.89 10.88 -23.83
CA GLY A 39 -34.24 12.17 -23.24
C GLY A 39 -33.33 12.43 -22.05
N GLY A 40 -32.32 13.27 -22.22
CA GLY A 40 -31.47 13.72 -21.11
C GLY A 40 -32.33 14.46 -20.09
N LEU A 41 -32.55 13.85 -18.94
CA LEU A 41 -32.98 14.57 -17.76
C LEU A 41 -31.72 15.22 -17.21
N SER A 42 -31.66 16.54 -17.25
CA SER A 42 -30.70 17.29 -16.45
C SER A 42 -31.04 17.01 -14.98
N ALA A 43 -30.17 16.33 -14.27
CA ALA A 43 -30.31 16.16 -12.83
C ALA A 43 -30.29 17.56 -12.20
N GLY A 44 -31.45 18.10 -11.82
CA GLY A 44 -31.53 19.39 -11.15
C GLY A 44 -32.80 20.17 -11.32
N GLU A 45 -33.69 19.84 -12.27
CA GLU A 45 -34.89 20.68 -12.50
C GLU A 45 -36.04 20.47 -11.51
N ASP A 46 -36.01 19.37 -10.70
CA ASP A 46 -37.09 19.06 -9.75
C ASP A 46 -36.70 19.16 -8.28
N LEU A 47 -35.47 19.58 -7.96
CA LEU A 47 -35.04 19.73 -6.58
C LEU A 47 -35.30 21.17 -6.09
N PRO A 48 -35.76 21.37 -4.84
CA PRO A 48 -35.86 22.71 -4.25
C PRO A 48 -34.54 23.45 -4.35
N LEU A 49 -34.59 24.77 -4.59
CA LEU A 49 -33.40 25.62 -4.74
C LEU A 49 -32.47 25.60 -3.52
N ASP A 50 -32.98 25.19 -2.36
CA ASP A 50 -32.26 25.08 -1.10
C ASP A 50 -31.92 23.63 -0.70
N TYR A 51 -32.11 22.66 -1.62
CA TYR A 51 -31.89 21.24 -1.35
C TYR A 51 -30.50 20.94 -0.78
N GLU A 52 -29.47 21.62 -1.30
CA GLU A 52 -28.10 21.49 -0.78
C GLU A 52 -27.96 21.94 0.67
N THR A 53 -28.84 22.80 1.15
CA THR A 53 -28.80 23.27 2.56
C THR A 53 -29.43 22.27 3.52
N TRP A 54 -30.26 21.35 3.01
CA TRP A 54 -30.91 20.29 3.80
C TRP A 54 -30.04 19.07 4.00
N LEU A 55 -29.06 18.89 3.11
CA LEU A 55 -28.11 17.80 3.28
C LEU A 55 -27.20 18.09 4.48
N PRO A 56 -27.01 17.12 5.39
CA PRO A 56 -26.03 17.29 6.45
C PRO A 56 -24.68 17.60 5.82
N LYS A 57 -24.09 18.75 6.17
CA LYS A 57 -22.71 19.09 5.77
C LYS A 57 -21.81 18.03 6.38
N ARG A 58 -21.44 17.03 5.58
CA ARG A 58 -20.55 15.97 6.03
C ARG A 58 -19.21 16.60 6.36
N ASP A 59 -18.71 16.30 7.56
CA ASP A 59 -17.34 16.65 7.94
C ASP A 59 -16.38 15.94 6.98
N VAL A 60 -15.57 16.71 6.26
CA VAL A 60 -14.60 16.19 5.29
C VAL A 60 -13.68 15.15 5.92
N LYS A 61 -13.38 15.28 7.22
CA LYS A 61 -12.56 14.32 7.97
C LYS A 61 -13.26 12.96 8.19
N ASN A 62 -14.59 12.93 8.14
CA ASN A 62 -15.39 11.72 8.35
C ASN A 62 -15.99 11.15 7.07
N ARG A 63 -15.62 11.70 5.91
CA ARG A 63 -16.07 11.18 4.62
C ARG A 63 -15.49 9.78 4.38
N ARG A 64 -16.32 8.87 3.87
CA ARG A 64 -15.86 7.57 3.37
C ARG A 64 -15.02 7.78 2.11
N ARG A 65 -14.08 6.88 1.85
CA ARG A 65 -13.13 6.98 0.75
C ARG A 65 -13.14 5.70 -0.09
N ALA A 66 -13.21 5.86 -1.38
CA ALA A 66 -12.96 4.77 -2.33
C ALA A 66 -11.62 5.01 -3.04
N GLY A 67 -10.86 3.96 -3.27
CA GLY A 67 -9.56 4.04 -3.91
C GLY A 67 -9.24 2.86 -4.81
N ILE A 68 -8.26 3.06 -5.67
CA ILE A 68 -7.74 2.04 -6.59
C ILE A 68 -6.30 1.70 -6.23
N LEU A 69 -6.02 0.40 -6.14
CA LEU A 69 -4.66 -0.12 -6.04
C LEU A 69 -4.11 -0.33 -7.45
N LEU A 70 -3.10 0.46 -7.81
CA LEU A 70 -2.35 0.33 -9.06
C LEU A 70 -0.95 0.91 -8.91
N HIS A 71 0.08 0.10 -9.11
CA HIS A 71 1.45 0.62 -9.11
C HIS A 71 1.75 1.41 -10.39
N PRO A 72 2.52 2.52 -10.34
CA PRO A 72 2.79 3.33 -11.53
C PRO A 72 3.41 2.56 -12.69
N THR A 73 4.21 1.52 -12.43
CA THR A 73 4.77 0.65 -13.48
C THR A 73 3.72 -0.07 -14.32
N SER A 74 2.48 -0.19 -13.81
CA SER A 74 1.36 -0.81 -14.51
C SER A 74 0.60 0.16 -15.41
N LEU A 75 0.90 1.45 -15.36
CA LEU A 75 0.37 2.42 -16.29
C LEU A 75 0.92 2.18 -17.70
N PRO A 76 0.19 2.56 -18.76
CA PRO A 76 0.74 2.53 -20.10
C PRO A 76 1.98 3.44 -20.18
N GLY A 77 3.00 2.99 -20.87
CA GLY A 77 4.23 3.78 -21.06
C GLY A 77 4.89 3.48 -22.41
N PRO A 78 5.61 4.45 -22.98
CA PRO A 78 6.23 4.31 -24.31
C PRO A 78 7.37 3.29 -24.31
N PHE A 79 7.92 2.96 -23.13
CA PHE A 79 9.09 2.09 -22.97
C PHE A 79 8.75 0.70 -22.40
N GLY A 80 7.47 0.31 -22.45
CA GLY A 80 7.02 -1.02 -22.02
C GLY A 80 6.61 -1.10 -20.55
N ILE A 81 6.92 -0.09 -19.75
CA ILE A 81 6.43 0.09 -18.36
C ILE A 81 5.85 1.50 -18.20
N GLY A 82 4.98 1.68 -17.20
CA GLY A 82 4.50 3.00 -16.80
C GLY A 82 5.58 3.79 -16.06
N ASP A 83 5.45 5.10 -16.14
CA ASP A 83 6.33 6.07 -15.51
C ASP A 83 5.55 7.27 -14.93
N LEU A 84 6.25 8.26 -14.37
CA LEU A 84 5.68 9.48 -13.79
C LEU A 84 5.39 10.56 -14.85
N GLY A 85 5.05 10.13 -16.06
CA GLY A 85 4.72 10.97 -17.20
C GLY A 85 3.23 11.22 -17.38
N PRO A 86 2.81 11.58 -18.61
CA PRO A 86 1.44 11.99 -18.90
C PRO A 86 0.36 10.99 -18.46
N GLN A 87 0.67 9.68 -18.50
CA GLN A 87 -0.28 8.63 -18.13
C GLN A 87 -0.58 8.61 -16.63
N ALA A 88 0.38 8.99 -15.78
CA ALA A 88 0.14 9.13 -14.35
C ALA A 88 -0.87 10.26 -14.06
N PHE A 89 -0.76 11.40 -14.74
CA PHE A 89 -1.73 12.50 -14.64
C PHE A 89 -3.10 12.11 -15.18
N GLN A 90 -3.15 11.42 -16.31
CA GLN A 90 -4.41 10.90 -16.88
C GLN A 90 -5.09 9.89 -15.94
N PHE A 91 -4.32 9.09 -15.24
CA PHE A 91 -4.87 8.17 -14.25
C PHE A 91 -5.46 8.91 -13.05
N VAL A 92 -4.82 9.98 -12.59
CA VAL A 92 -5.38 10.86 -11.55
C VAL A 92 -6.69 11.50 -12.02
N ASP A 93 -6.76 12.00 -13.28
CA ASP A 93 -8.01 12.51 -13.85
C ASP A 93 -9.10 11.43 -13.90
N TRP A 94 -8.73 10.20 -14.29
CA TRP A 94 -9.65 9.07 -14.31
C TRP A 94 -10.19 8.74 -12.91
N LEU A 95 -9.33 8.74 -11.87
CA LEU A 95 -9.74 8.53 -10.48
C LEU A 95 -10.73 9.59 -10.02
N HIS A 96 -10.43 10.86 -10.32
CA HIS A 96 -11.31 11.99 -9.99
C HIS A 96 -12.69 11.82 -10.65
N ASP A 97 -12.71 11.56 -11.96
CA ASP A 97 -13.94 11.37 -12.74
C ASP A 97 -14.74 10.14 -12.30
N ALA A 98 -14.07 9.10 -11.77
CA ALA A 98 -14.69 7.91 -11.21
C ALA A 98 -15.20 8.13 -9.77
N GLY A 99 -15.04 9.33 -9.19
CA GLY A 99 -15.45 9.63 -7.82
C GLY A 99 -14.52 9.05 -6.75
N CYS A 100 -13.40 8.42 -7.12
CA CYS A 100 -12.40 7.95 -6.19
C CYS A 100 -11.68 9.12 -5.50
N SER A 101 -11.18 8.89 -4.31
CA SER A 101 -10.41 9.88 -3.54
C SER A 101 -9.05 9.34 -3.08
N LEU A 102 -8.69 8.13 -3.50
CA LEU A 102 -7.46 7.47 -3.07
C LEU A 102 -6.81 6.68 -4.20
N TRP A 103 -5.50 6.82 -4.33
CA TRP A 103 -4.65 6.01 -5.17
C TRP A 103 -3.64 5.26 -4.31
N GLN A 104 -3.77 3.93 -4.20
CA GLN A 104 -2.76 3.13 -3.51
C GLN A 104 -1.69 2.65 -4.49
N VAL A 105 -0.43 2.83 -4.09
CA VAL A 105 0.76 2.33 -4.80
C VAL A 105 1.52 1.32 -3.93
N LEU A 106 2.32 0.46 -4.55
CA LEU A 106 3.29 -0.41 -3.88
C LEU A 106 4.58 0.38 -3.59
N PRO A 107 5.56 -0.19 -2.87
CA PRO A 107 6.79 0.54 -2.56
C PRO A 107 7.47 1.09 -3.82
N LEU A 108 7.77 2.40 -3.82
CA LEU A 108 8.35 3.12 -4.97
C LEU A 108 9.88 3.05 -5.00
N VAL A 109 10.48 2.10 -4.29
CA VAL A 109 11.93 1.97 -4.14
C VAL A 109 12.57 1.17 -5.28
N PRO A 110 13.88 1.32 -5.53
CA PRO A 110 14.59 0.45 -6.45
C PRO A 110 14.45 -1.01 -5.99
N PRO A 111 14.03 -1.93 -6.86
CA PRO A 111 13.85 -3.33 -6.49
C PRO A 111 15.17 -4.00 -6.12
N GLY A 112 15.11 -5.09 -5.36
CA GLY A 112 16.28 -5.89 -5.02
C GLY A 112 16.99 -6.43 -6.26
N ARG A 113 18.32 -6.52 -6.21
CA ARG A 113 19.17 -6.94 -7.37
C ARG A 113 19.75 -8.33 -7.20
N ARG A 114 19.72 -8.91 -6.00
CA ARG A 114 20.24 -10.26 -5.75
C ARG A 114 19.24 -11.33 -6.18
N ALA A 115 19.73 -12.51 -6.47
CA ALA A 115 18.94 -13.60 -7.04
C ALA A 115 17.74 -14.05 -6.18
N ASP A 116 17.82 -13.84 -4.86
CA ASP A 116 16.77 -14.09 -3.88
C ASP A 116 15.85 -12.89 -3.61
N GLU A 117 16.24 -11.70 -4.09
CA GLU A 117 15.51 -10.43 -3.91
C GLU A 117 15.08 -9.82 -5.25
N GLU A 118 15.51 -10.39 -6.37
CA GLU A 118 15.44 -9.78 -7.70
C GLU A 118 14.00 -9.42 -8.11
N GLY A 119 13.81 -8.13 -8.41
CA GLY A 119 12.55 -7.60 -8.88
C GLY A 119 11.54 -7.25 -7.79
N SER A 120 11.78 -7.59 -6.51
CA SER A 120 10.87 -7.26 -5.42
C SER A 120 11.09 -5.85 -4.88
N PRO A 121 10.06 -4.98 -4.86
CA PRO A 121 10.14 -3.69 -4.20
C PRO A 121 10.09 -3.80 -2.67
N TYR A 122 9.76 -4.98 -2.12
CA TYR A 122 9.76 -5.23 -0.67
C TYR A 122 11.14 -5.56 -0.12
N SER A 123 12.07 -5.97 -0.99
CA SER A 123 13.48 -6.20 -0.68
C SER A 123 14.39 -5.20 -1.39
N GLY A 124 13.98 -3.92 -1.42
CA GLY A 124 14.67 -2.86 -2.15
C GLY A 124 16.10 -2.59 -1.66
N GLN A 125 16.92 -2.00 -2.55
CA GLN A 125 18.31 -1.65 -2.26
C GLN A 125 18.47 -0.49 -1.26
N ASP A 126 17.44 0.34 -1.13
CA ASP A 126 17.33 1.42 -0.13
C ASP A 126 15.86 1.78 0.07
N ALA A 127 15.42 1.86 1.31
CA ALA A 127 14.02 2.14 1.66
C ALA A 127 13.60 3.60 1.46
N ASN A 128 14.54 4.51 1.20
CA ASN A 128 14.30 5.94 1.04
C ASN A 128 14.48 6.42 -0.41
N CYS A 129 15.19 5.65 -1.24
CA CYS A 129 15.39 5.95 -2.65
C CYS A 129 14.10 5.77 -3.45
N GLY A 130 13.97 6.56 -4.52
CA GLY A 130 12.97 6.33 -5.55
C GLY A 130 13.49 5.42 -6.65
N ASN A 131 12.61 4.58 -7.19
CA ASN A 131 12.93 3.75 -8.35
C ASN A 131 13.13 4.62 -9.59
N THR A 132 14.35 4.71 -10.08
CA THR A 132 14.72 5.56 -11.23
C THR A 132 14.07 5.11 -12.54
N LEU A 133 13.58 3.88 -12.63
CA LEU A 133 12.81 3.40 -13.78
C LEU A 133 11.42 4.07 -13.90
N LEU A 134 10.95 4.72 -12.85
CA LEU A 134 9.72 5.52 -12.87
C LEU A 134 9.93 6.93 -13.45
N ILE A 135 11.16 7.36 -13.67
CA ILE A 135 11.44 8.68 -14.24
C ILE A 135 10.96 8.73 -15.70
N SER A 136 10.03 9.65 -15.99
CA SER A 136 9.56 9.89 -17.35
C SER A 136 10.57 10.64 -18.17
N LEU A 137 11.04 10.02 -19.25
CA LEU A 137 11.95 10.67 -20.19
C LEU A 137 11.26 11.78 -20.99
N GLU A 138 9.95 11.65 -21.26
CA GLU A 138 9.17 12.72 -21.92
C GLU A 138 9.14 14.00 -21.08
N GLU A 139 8.95 13.87 -19.77
CA GLU A 139 8.95 15.01 -18.84
C GLU A 139 10.35 15.62 -18.72
N LEU A 140 11.42 14.82 -18.78
CA LEU A 140 12.80 15.35 -18.83
C LEU A 140 13.04 16.19 -20.07
N VAL A 141 12.62 15.70 -21.25
CA VAL A 141 12.74 16.46 -22.50
C VAL A 141 12.01 17.80 -22.41
N LYS A 142 10.78 17.81 -21.89
CA LYS A 142 10.02 19.07 -21.68
C LYS A 142 10.75 20.03 -20.75
N MET A 143 11.33 19.52 -19.65
CA MET A 143 12.13 20.34 -18.73
C MET A 143 13.33 21.01 -19.41
N VAL A 144 14.10 20.24 -20.19
CA VAL A 144 15.26 20.78 -20.93
C VAL A 144 14.82 21.82 -21.97
N TYR A 145 13.72 21.58 -22.68
CA TYR A 145 13.18 22.54 -23.65
C TYR A 145 12.72 23.84 -23.01
N CYS A 146 12.01 23.77 -21.86
CA CYS A 146 11.57 24.96 -21.14
C CYS A 146 12.77 25.76 -20.64
N GLN A 147 13.80 25.12 -20.11
CA GLN A 147 15.03 25.80 -19.69
C GLN A 147 15.75 26.48 -20.86
N ARG A 148 15.94 25.79 -22.00
CA ARG A 148 16.56 26.39 -23.18
C ARG A 148 15.85 27.65 -23.69
N LYS A 149 14.50 27.69 -23.63
CA LYS A 149 13.73 28.90 -23.97
C LYS A 149 13.93 30.04 -22.99
N SER A 150 14.09 29.76 -21.71
CA SER A 150 14.40 30.79 -20.70
C SER A 150 15.85 31.29 -20.82
N PHE A 151 16.79 30.43 -21.22
CA PHE A 151 18.18 30.79 -21.44
C PHE A 151 18.42 31.71 -22.67
N GLN A 152 17.56 31.68 -23.66
CA GLN A 152 17.68 32.56 -24.83
C GLN A 152 17.37 34.03 -24.51
N ASN A 153 16.81 34.34 -23.34
CA ASN A 153 16.40 35.68 -22.95
C ASN A 153 17.24 36.29 -21.79
N HIS A 154 18.24 35.58 -21.25
CA HIS A 154 19.06 36.07 -20.12
C HIS A 154 20.52 35.77 -20.32
N SER A 155 21.41 36.71 -19.91
CA SER A 155 22.85 36.50 -19.97
C SER A 155 23.31 35.46 -18.95
N VAL A 156 24.36 34.71 -19.27
CA VAL A 156 24.95 33.62 -18.44
C VAL A 156 25.37 34.08 -17.04
N ALA A 157 25.50 35.40 -16.82
CA ALA A 157 25.91 35.99 -15.53
C ALA A 157 24.80 36.07 -14.48
N ASP A 158 23.52 35.91 -14.87
CA ASP A 158 22.36 36.00 -13.95
C ASP A 158 21.82 34.66 -13.45
N ILE A 159 22.45 33.57 -13.82
CA ILE A 159 22.07 32.23 -13.44
C ILE A 159 22.73 31.87 -12.09
N LYS A 160 22.21 32.39 -11.01
CA LYS A 160 22.28 31.71 -9.73
C LYS A 160 21.45 30.45 -9.91
N ASP A 161 22.13 29.31 -9.85
CA ASP A 161 21.62 27.97 -10.11
C ASP A 161 20.18 27.79 -9.55
N PRO A 162 19.12 27.75 -10.40
CA PRO A 162 17.76 27.57 -9.93
C PRO A 162 17.54 26.22 -9.23
N LEU A 163 18.46 25.26 -9.42
CA LEU A 163 18.44 23.95 -8.78
C LEU A 163 18.78 24.04 -7.28
N VAL A 164 19.44 25.11 -6.84
CA VAL A 164 19.83 25.33 -5.44
C VAL A 164 18.91 26.32 -4.74
N ALA A 165 18.27 27.25 -5.45
CA ALA A 165 17.53 28.38 -4.85
C ALA A 165 16.07 28.09 -4.52
N GLU A 166 15.41 27.15 -5.17
CA GLU A 166 13.99 26.85 -4.92
C GLU A 166 13.73 25.73 -3.89
N ASN A 167 14.77 25.04 -3.41
CA ASN A 167 14.53 23.84 -2.61
C ASN A 167 15.41 23.73 -1.36
N ASN A 168 14.95 24.32 -0.28
CA ASN A 168 15.24 23.87 1.09
C ASN A 168 14.75 22.42 1.40
N ILE A 169 14.29 21.67 0.39
CA ILE A 169 13.72 20.31 0.54
C ILE A 169 14.76 19.23 0.19
N PHE A 170 15.71 19.51 -0.67
CA PHE A 170 16.81 18.59 -0.98
C PHE A 170 18.06 18.93 -0.17
N VAL A 171 17.93 19.00 1.14
CA VAL A 171 19.09 18.80 2.01
C VAL A 171 19.59 17.40 1.67
N ILE A 172 20.84 17.25 1.22
CA ILE A 172 21.51 15.96 1.12
C ILE A 172 21.42 15.36 2.52
N SER A 173 20.33 14.62 2.75
CA SER A 173 20.14 13.93 4.00
C SER A 173 21.11 12.78 4.02
N GLY A 174 21.69 12.44 5.16
CA GLY A 174 22.72 11.40 5.25
C GLY A 174 22.33 10.06 4.60
N TRP A 175 21.02 9.76 4.45
CA TRP A 175 20.57 8.55 3.75
C TRP A 175 20.88 8.57 2.25
N LEU A 176 20.78 9.73 1.58
CA LEU A 176 21.06 9.84 0.14
C LEU A 176 22.55 9.68 -0.15
N GLU A 177 23.39 10.23 0.72
CA GLU A 177 24.83 10.03 0.67
C GLU A 177 25.18 8.55 0.87
N ASP A 178 24.63 7.92 1.91
CA ASP A 178 24.80 6.49 2.18
C ASP A 178 24.37 5.62 1.01
N ALA A 179 23.23 5.93 0.40
CA ALA A 179 22.70 5.22 -0.77
C ALA A 179 23.59 5.39 -2.00
N ALA A 180 24.12 6.61 -2.23
CA ALA A 180 25.01 6.88 -3.37
C ALA A 180 26.35 6.16 -3.24
N TYR A 181 26.95 6.16 -2.04
CA TYR A 181 28.16 5.36 -1.79
C TYR A 181 27.90 3.87 -1.93
N PHE A 182 26.79 3.37 -1.37
CA PHE A 182 26.40 1.96 -1.50
C PHE A 182 26.29 1.57 -2.97
N ALA A 183 25.56 2.35 -3.77
CA ALA A 183 25.38 2.10 -5.20
C ALA A 183 26.71 2.14 -5.98
N ALA A 184 27.62 3.09 -5.66
CA ALA A 184 28.91 3.19 -6.31
C ALA A 184 29.86 2.02 -5.98
N ILE A 185 29.82 1.54 -4.73
CA ILE A 185 30.59 0.36 -4.30
C ILE A 185 30.00 -0.90 -4.93
N ASP A 186 28.68 -1.04 -4.92
CA ASP A 186 27.97 -2.19 -5.51
C ASP A 186 28.21 -2.30 -7.02
N ASP A 187 28.23 -1.16 -7.73
CA ASP A 187 28.62 -1.11 -9.16
C ASP A 187 30.06 -1.55 -9.39
N THR A 188 30.96 -1.20 -8.48
CA THR A 188 32.38 -1.54 -8.56
C THR A 188 32.64 -3.02 -8.24
N LEU A 189 31.95 -3.55 -7.22
CA LEU A 189 32.10 -4.90 -6.68
C LEU A 189 30.93 -5.81 -7.03
N ASN A 190 30.28 -5.57 -8.10
CA ASN A 190 28.97 -6.07 -8.60
C ASN A 190 28.66 -7.57 -8.35
N THR A 191 29.69 -8.44 -8.16
CA THR A 191 29.50 -9.87 -7.85
C THR A 191 29.39 -10.18 -6.36
N PHE A 192 29.64 -9.21 -5.47
CA PHE A 192 29.69 -9.41 -4.02
C PHE A 192 28.57 -8.65 -3.31
N SER A 193 27.96 -9.28 -2.35
CA SER A 193 27.07 -8.59 -1.42
C SER A 193 27.88 -7.74 -0.46
N TRP A 194 27.29 -6.69 0.14
CA TRP A 194 28.01 -5.76 1.01
C TRP A 194 28.71 -6.46 2.20
N TYR A 195 28.16 -7.56 2.68
CA TYR A 195 28.75 -8.36 3.75
C TYR A 195 29.97 -9.18 3.31
N ASP A 196 30.21 -9.30 2.01
CA ASP A 196 31.40 -9.93 1.40
C ASP A 196 32.41 -8.89 0.88
N TRP A 197 32.08 -7.59 0.97
CA TRP A 197 33.01 -6.53 0.55
C TRP A 197 34.28 -6.51 1.40
N PRO A 198 35.38 -5.99 0.89
CA PRO A 198 36.59 -5.75 1.67
C PRO A 198 36.28 -4.98 2.95
N ASP A 199 36.94 -5.35 4.05
CA ASP A 199 36.66 -4.80 5.39
C ASP A 199 36.63 -3.27 5.45
N PRO A 200 37.51 -2.49 4.78
CA PRO A 200 37.42 -1.04 4.81
C PRO A 200 36.12 -0.48 4.22
N LEU A 201 35.59 -1.08 3.15
CA LEU A 201 34.34 -0.68 2.51
C LEU A 201 33.14 -1.20 3.30
N LYS A 202 33.18 -2.49 3.69
CA LYS A 202 32.17 -3.11 4.55
C LYS A 202 31.96 -2.33 5.85
N ASN A 203 33.04 -1.83 6.45
CA ASN A 203 33.02 -1.13 7.73
C ASN A 203 33.02 0.40 7.60
N ARG A 204 32.89 0.92 6.36
CA ARG A 204 32.75 2.35 6.09
C ARG A 204 33.92 3.18 6.62
N HIS A 205 35.16 2.70 6.44
CA HIS A 205 36.33 3.47 6.81
C HIS A 205 36.42 4.72 5.94
N LEU A 206 36.58 5.89 6.56
CA LEU A 206 36.56 7.18 5.87
C LEU A 206 37.53 7.26 4.69
N ALA A 207 38.75 6.74 4.84
CA ALA A 207 39.73 6.73 3.76
C ALA A 207 39.29 5.90 2.55
N ALA A 208 38.65 4.75 2.78
CA ALA A 208 38.12 3.91 1.70
C ALA A 208 36.90 4.54 1.02
N LEU A 209 36.03 5.22 1.78
CA LEU A 209 34.90 5.96 1.20
C LEU A 209 35.39 7.17 0.40
N GLU A 210 36.44 7.87 0.84
CA GLU A 210 37.06 8.96 0.08
C GLU A 210 37.66 8.46 -1.23
N GLU A 211 38.33 7.30 -1.23
CA GLU A 211 38.82 6.68 -2.45
C GLU A 211 37.71 6.35 -3.46
N ILE A 212 36.59 5.80 -2.96
CA ILE A 212 35.38 5.58 -3.78
C ILE A 212 34.85 6.91 -4.32
N TYR A 213 34.75 7.94 -3.47
CA TYR A 213 34.28 9.25 -3.92
C TYR A 213 35.16 9.81 -5.06
N GLN A 214 36.46 9.78 -4.91
CA GLN A 214 37.37 10.29 -5.94
C GLN A 214 37.31 9.47 -7.23
N SER A 215 37.24 8.16 -7.14
CA SER A 215 37.24 7.27 -8.31
C SER A 215 35.87 7.16 -9.00
N LYS A 216 34.75 7.39 -8.29
CA LYS A 216 33.38 7.22 -8.77
C LYS A 216 32.55 8.49 -8.65
N LYS A 217 33.18 9.65 -8.56
CA LYS A 217 32.48 10.93 -8.36
C LYS A 217 31.36 11.15 -9.38
N GLU A 218 31.62 10.92 -10.67
CA GLU A 218 30.62 11.08 -11.71
C GLU A 218 29.42 10.15 -11.52
N PHE A 219 29.66 8.89 -11.14
CA PHE A 219 28.60 7.94 -10.84
C PHE A 219 27.73 8.40 -9.66
N ILE A 220 28.37 8.86 -8.58
CA ILE A 220 27.70 9.38 -7.38
C ILE A 220 26.85 10.60 -7.73
N ASP A 221 27.43 11.55 -8.48
CA ASP A 221 26.72 12.77 -8.91
C ASP A 221 25.49 12.43 -9.79
N ILE A 222 25.63 11.46 -10.71
CA ILE A 222 24.53 10.97 -11.55
C ILE A 222 23.45 10.29 -10.68
N PHE A 223 23.84 9.45 -9.73
CA PHE A 223 22.89 8.79 -8.83
C PHE A 223 22.06 9.80 -8.04
N ILE A 224 22.73 10.81 -7.45
CA ILE A 224 22.06 11.89 -6.71
C ILE A 224 21.12 12.67 -7.63
N ALA A 225 21.58 13.00 -8.85
CA ALA A 225 20.74 13.69 -9.83
C ALA A 225 19.50 12.87 -10.23
N GLN A 226 19.63 11.56 -10.40
CA GLN A 226 18.49 10.69 -10.68
C GLN A 226 17.49 10.67 -9.52
N GLN A 227 17.95 10.61 -8.28
CA GLN A 227 17.05 10.68 -7.11
C GLN A 227 16.34 12.04 -7.02
N PHE A 228 17.03 13.13 -7.34
CA PHE A 228 16.43 14.46 -7.44
C PHE A 228 15.33 14.51 -8.53
N LEU A 229 15.61 13.96 -9.72
CA LEU A 229 14.65 13.93 -10.83
C LEU A 229 13.42 13.10 -10.50
N PHE A 230 13.63 11.92 -9.87
CA PHE A 230 12.51 11.12 -9.36
C PHE A 230 11.65 11.92 -8.39
N GLN A 231 12.27 12.53 -7.35
CA GLN A 231 11.55 13.30 -6.35
C GLN A 231 10.75 14.44 -6.97
N ARG A 232 11.34 15.15 -7.91
CA ARG A 232 10.69 16.27 -8.60
C ARG A 232 9.50 15.83 -9.44
N GLN A 233 9.62 14.73 -10.17
CA GLN A 233 8.50 14.20 -10.96
C GLN A 233 7.40 13.61 -10.07
N TRP A 234 7.79 12.88 -9.03
CA TRP A 234 6.84 12.35 -8.06
C TRP A 234 6.05 13.47 -7.36
N GLN A 235 6.75 14.53 -6.93
CA GLN A 235 6.09 15.68 -6.30
C GLN A 235 5.05 16.32 -7.22
N LYS A 236 5.36 16.46 -8.52
CA LYS A 236 4.38 17.00 -9.49
C LYS A 236 3.13 16.12 -9.60
N VAL A 237 3.29 14.80 -9.65
CA VAL A 237 2.16 13.86 -9.69
C VAL A 237 1.36 13.95 -8.38
N HIS A 238 2.03 14.01 -7.24
CA HIS A 238 1.41 14.08 -5.92
C HIS A 238 0.64 15.41 -5.73
N ASP A 239 1.24 16.54 -6.09
CA ASP A 239 0.58 17.84 -6.02
C ASP A 239 -0.64 17.90 -6.96
N TYR A 240 -0.54 17.31 -8.15
CA TYR A 240 -1.65 17.21 -9.08
C TYR A 240 -2.78 16.34 -8.52
N ALA A 241 -2.44 15.19 -7.93
CA ALA A 241 -3.42 14.33 -7.26
C ALA A 241 -4.16 15.09 -6.16
N ARG A 242 -3.43 15.82 -5.30
CA ARG A 242 -4.02 16.65 -4.25
C ARG A 242 -4.95 17.74 -4.80
N MET A 243 -4.56 18.41 -5.89
CA MET A 243 -5.43 19.41 -6.56
C MET A 243 -6.74 18.79 -7.07
N LYS A 244 -6.72 17.51 -7.45
CA LYS A 244 -7.89 16.74 -7.88
C LYS A 244 -8.65 16.09 -6.72
N GLY A 245 -8.23 16.32 -5.47
CA GLY A 245 -8.85 15.70 -4.30
C GLY A 245 -8.51 14.21 -4.13
N ILE A 246 -7.44 13.73 -4.76
CA ILE A 246 -6.95 12.36 -4.67
C ILE A 246 -5.75 12.32 -3.72
N ASN A 247 -5.88 11.59 -2.62
CA ASN A 247 -4.75 11.26 -1.75
C ASN A 247 -3.96 10.09 -2.35
N ILE A 248 -2.66 10.05 -2.11
CA ILE A 248 -1.82 8.91 -2.47
C ILE A 248 -1.48 8.12 -1.21
N MET A 249 -1.81 6.82 -1.24
CA MET A 249 -1.45 5.87 -0.20
C MET A 249 -0.22 5.07 -0.65
N GLY A 250 0.87 5.21 0.11
CA GLY A 250 2.08 4.40 -0.08
C GLY A 250 2.00 3.04 0.61
N ASP A 251 3.02 2.24 0.39
CA ASP A 251 3.23 0.96 1.06
C ASP A 251 4.64 0.91 1.63
N MET A 252 4.77 0.48 2.88
CA MET A 252 6.03 0.45 3.61
C MET A 252 6.23 -0.92 4.25
N PRO A 253 7.12 -1.76 3.71
CA PRO A 253 7.50 -3.01 4.38
C PRO A 253 8.10 -2.74 5.75
N ILE A 254 7.74 -3.52 6.77
CA ILE A 254 8.39 -3.38 8.08
C ILE A 254 9.89 -3.65 7.97
N TYR A 255 10.29 -4.68 7.25
CA TYR A 255 11.70 -5.03 7.05
C TYR A 255 12.30 -4.36 5.82
N VAL A 256 13.61 -4.42 5.71
CA VAL A 256 14.40 -3.94 4.56
C VAL A 256 15.26 -5.06 4.03
N GLY A 257 15.62 -4.98 2.77
CA GLY A 257 16.51 -5.95 2.12
C GLY A 257 17.85 -6.07 2.86
N TYR A 258 18.38 -7.28 2.99
CA TYR A 258 19.67 -7.47 3.65
C TYR A 258 20.80 -6.83 2.84
N HIS A 259 20.78 -6.98 1.52
CA HIS A 259 21.69 -6.28 0.62
C HIS A 259 21.16 -4.88 0.29
N SER A 260 21.23 -3.98 1.26
CA SER A 260 20.75 -2.60 1.12
C SER A 260 21.67 -1.60 1.79
N ALA A 261 21.59 -0.34 1.34
CA ALA A 261 22.25 0.78 1.98
C ALA A 261 21.76 0.97 3.43
N ASP A 262 20.48 0.69 3.69
CA ASP A 262 19.89 0.76 5.02
C ASP A 262 20.66 -0.09 6.04
N VAL A 263 20.92 -1.35 5.71
CA VAL A 263 21.61 -2.28 6.61
C VAL A 263 23.11 -1.98 6.66
N TRP A 264 23.74 -1.76 5.51
CA TRP A 264 25.17 -1.45 5.42
C TRP A 264 25.55 -0.19 6.19
N ALA A 265 24.76 0.87 6.07
CA ALA A 265 25.04 2.15 6.72
C ALA A 265 24.66 2.15 8.21
N ASN A 266 23.70 1.32 8.62
CA ASN A 266 23.12 1.34 9.97
C ASN A 266 23.24 -0.01 10.68
N LYS A 267 24.34 -0.75 10.51
CA LYS A 267 24.55 -2.10 11.06
C LYS A 267 24.20 -2.23 12.54
N LYS A 268 24.42 -1.19 13.36
CA LYS A 268 24.12 -1.16 14.79
C LYS A 268 22.64 -1.22 15.12
N GLN A 269 21.79 -1.00 14.14
CA GLN A 269 20.31 -1.04 14.28
C GLN A 269 19.74 -2.43 14.00
N PHE A 270 20.59 -3.39 13.59
CA PHE A 270 20.18 -4.73 13.18
C PHE A 270 20.91 -5.80 14.01
N LEU A 271 20.26 -6.97 14.17
CA LEU A 271 20.83 -8.11 14.90
C LEU A 271 21.85 -8.85 14.01
N LEU A 272 23.02 -8.26 13.85
CA LEU A 272 24.14 -8.77 13.07
C LEU A 272 25.29 -9.20 13.98
N ASN A 273 26.08 -10.18 13.54
CA ASN A 273 27.35 -10.53 14.18
C ASN A 273 28.45 -9.52 13.79
N GLY A 274 29.65 -9.67 14.36
CA GLY A 274 30.79 -8.78 14.09
C GLY A 274 31.25 -8.74 12.63
N SER A 275 30.92 -9.77 11.84
CA SER A 275 31.23 -9.84 10.41
C SER A 275 30.10 -9.32 9.51
N GLY A 276 29.00 -8.85 10.09
CA GLY A 276 27.87 -8.28 9.34
C GLY A 276 26.79 -9.30 8.95
N PHE A 277 26.90 -10.57 9.37
CA PHE A 277 25.91 -11.58 9.08
C PHE A 277 24.77 -11.59 10.11
N PRO A 278 23.50 -11.77 9.70
CA PRO A 278 22.38 -11.86 10.63
C PRO A 278 22.47 -13.13 11.47
N LEU A 279 22.18 -13.03 12.75
CA LEU A 279 22.01 -14.18 13.64
C LEU A 279 20.61 -14.76 13.55
N LEU A 280 19.65 -13.88 13.30
CA LEU A 280 18.25 -14.19 13.15
C LEU A 280 17.70 -13.39 11.96
N VAL A 281 16.81 -14.00 11.21
CA VAL A 281 16.14 -13.39 10.06
C VAL A 281 14.63 -13.40 10.25
N SER A 282 13.96 -12.57 9.45
CA SER A 282 12.51 -12.42 9.44
C SER A 282 11.82 -13.58 8.72
N GLY A 283 10.59 -13.82 9.10
CA GLY A 283 9.70 -14.79 8.49
C GLY A 283 8.35 -14.82 9.21
N VAL A 284 7.53 -15.77 8.87
CA VAL A 284 6.25 -16.07 9.54
C VAL A 284 6.16 -17.58 9.82
N PRO A 285 5.46 -17.97 10.90
CA PRO A 285 5.21 -19.39 11.17
C PRO A 285 4.33 -20.01 10.08
N PRO A 286 4.16 -21.34 10.08
CA PRO A 286 3.15 -22.01 9.25
C PRO A 286 1.78 -21.38 9.41
N ASP A 287 1.12 -21.11 8.28
CA ASP A 287 -0.20 -20.50 8.19
C ASP A 287 -1.01 -21.10 7.02
N ALA A 288 -2.15 -20.49 6.70
CA ALA A 288 -2.98 -20.92 5.57
C ALA A 288 -2.31 -20.76 4.19
N PHE A 289 -1.25 -19.95 4.09
CA PHE A 289 -0.54 -19.71 2.83
C PHE A 289 0.67 -20.65 2.65
N SER A 290 1.25 -21.16 3.74
CA SER A 290 2.44 -22.01 3.69
C SER A 290 2.51 -22.96 4.88
N GLU A 291 2.52 -24.28 4.61
CA GLU A 291 2.68 -25.33 5.63
C GLU A 291 4.03 -25.28 6.36
N THR A 292 5.04 -24.68 5.76
CA THR A 292 6.39 -24.54 6.34
C THR A 292 6.67 -23.11 6.84
N GLY A 293 5.67 -22.24 6.77
CA GLY A 293 5.84 -20.80 6.98
C GLY A 293 6.59 -20.14 5.82
N GLN A 294 6.86 -18.85 5.94
CA GLN A 294 7.64 -18.11 4.94
C GLN A 294 8.94 -17.62 5.56
N LEU A 295 10.04 -17.86 4.89
CA LEU A 295 11.35 -17.38 5.27
C LEU A 295 11.70 -16.17 4.38
N TRP A 296 11.66 -14.97 4.95
CA TRP A 296 11.89 -13.74 4.20
C TRP A 296 13.35 -13.31 4.14
N ASN A 297 14.18 -13.86 5.03
CA ASN A 297 15.63 -13.63 5.10
C ASN A 297 16.08 -12.19 5.36
N SER A 298 15.18 -11.26 5.62
CA SER A 298 15.56 -9.89 6.01
C SER A 298 16.15 -9.88 7.42
N PRO A 299 17.19 -9.08 7.70
CA PRO A 299 17.76 -8.98 9.03
C PRO A 299 16.75 -8.35 9.99
N LEU A 300 16.73 -8.86 11.23
CA LEU A 300 15.87 -8.33 12.27
C LEU A 300 16.50 -7.10 12.93
N TYR A 301 15.64 -6.18 13.39
CA TYR A 301 16.06 -4.98 14.12
C TYR A 301 16.55 -5.30 15.54
N ASP A 302 17.60 -4.63 15.98
CA ASP A 302 17.93 -4.52 17.41
C ASP A 302 17.08 -3.40 18.02
N TRP A 303 15.84 -3.75 18.40
CA TRP A 303 14.91 -2.78 18.97
C TRP A 303 15.44 -2.07 20.22
N LYS A 304 16.31 -2.74 21.00
CA LYS A 304 16.95 -2.12 22.17
C LYS A 304 18.00 -1.09 21.77
N ALA A 305 18.75 -1.33 20.71
CA ALA A 305 19.69 -0.34 20.18
C ALA A 305 18.93 0.85 19.60
N MET A 306 17.85 0.60 18.85
CA MET A 306 17.00 1.66 18.28
C MET A 306 16.32 2.50 19.38
N GLU A 307 15.81 1.88 20.44
CA GLU A 307 15.20 2.60 21.56
C GLU A 307 16.21 3.53 22.26
N ARG A 308 17.46 3.08 22.47
CA ARG A 308 18.53 3.89 23.07
C ARG A 308 18.87 5.14 22.25
N ASP A 309 18.72 5.10 20.94
CA ASP A 309 18.94 6.26 20.06
C ASP A 309 17.66 7.05 19.72
N GLY A 310 16.55 6.74 20.40
CA GLY A 310 15.25 7.38 20.19
C GLY A 310 14.58 6.98 18.89
N PHE A 311 14.85 5.78 18.37
CA PHE A 311 14.32 5.25 17.11
C PHE A 311 14.65 6.14 15.91
N SER A 312 15.81 6.76 15.90
CA SER A 312 16.20 7.78 14.91
C SER A 312 16.07 7.31 13.45
N TRP A 313 16.41 6.04 13.19
CA TRP A 313 16.27 5.44 11.86
C TRP A 313 14.80 5.37 11.42
N TRP A 314 13.90 4.89 12.28
CA TRP A 314 12.46 4.84 12.01
C TRP A 314 11.84 6.22 11.85
N VAL A 315 12.25 7.19 12.67
CA VAL A 315 11.82 8.59 12.53
C VAL A 315 12.19 9.16 11.15
N ARG A 316 13.41 8.90 10.68
CA ARG A 316 13.84 9.33 9.33
C ARG A 316 13.01 8.67 8.23
N ARG A 317 12.78 7.35 8.34
CA ARG A 317 11.97 6.58 7.38
C ARG A 317 10.53 7.09 7.33
N MET A 318 9.91 7.36 8.47
CA MET A 318 8.55 7.90 8.53
C MET A 318 8.46 9.32 7.98
N ARG A 319 9.45 10.16 8.25
CA ARG A 319 9.53 11.50 7.65
C ARG A 319 9.67 11.42 6.14
N ARG A 320 10.43 10.46 5.63
CA ARG A 320 10.52 10.21 4.20
C ARG A 320 9.19 9.75 3.60
N ALA A 321 8.48 8.85 4.26
CA ALA A 321 7.16 8.40 3.83
C ALA A 321 6.15 9.56 3.79
N GLN A 322 6.15 10.44 4.79
CA GLN A 322 5.33 11.67 4.82
C GLN A 322 5.59 12.61 3.63
N ASN A 323 6.85 12.67 3.15
CA ASN A 323 7.20 13.47 1.98
C ASN A 323 6.73 12.84 0.67
N LEU A 324 6.47 11.54 0.67
CA LEU A 324 6.04 10.81 -0.52
C LEU A 324 4.54 10.61 -0.60
N PHE A 325 3.86 10.45 0.55
CA PHE A 325 2.49 9.95 0.60
C PHE A 325 1.63 10.75 1.59
N ASP A 326 0.32 10.72 1.40
CA ASP A 326 -0.67 11.27 2.33
C ASP A 326 -1.09 10.26 3.39
N ASP A 327 -1.24 9.02 2.99
CA ASP A 327 -1.49 7.84 3.83
C ASP A 327 -0.45 6.77 3.49
N PHE A 328 -0.15 5.83 4.38
CA PHE A 328 0.65 4.66 4.01
C PHE A 328 0.30 3.43 4.83
N ARG A 329 0.24 2.32 4.11
CA ARG A 329 0.11 0.99 4.69
C ARG A 329 1.48 0.58 5.24
N ILE A 330 1.51 0.09 6.46
CA ILE A 330 2.68 -0.61 6.98
C ILE A 330 2.44 -2.11 6.84
N ASP A 331 3.21 -2.71 5.97
CA ASP A 331 3.20 -4.13 5.72
C ASP A 331 3.77 -4.90 6.92
N HIS A 332 3.11 -6.00 7.28
CA HIS A 332 3.41 -6.83 8.43
C HIS A 332 3.44 -6.06 9.76
N PHE A 333 2.45 -5.19 10.00
CA PHE A 333 2.34 -4.35 11.20
C PHE A 333 2.45 -5.13 12.50
N ARG A 334 1.98 -6.38 12.53
CA ARG A 334 2.08 -7.22 13.72
C ARG A 334 3.49 -7.37 14.27
N GLY A 335 4.52 -7.23 13.41
CA GLY A 335 5.93 -7.30 13.80
C GLY A 335 6.35 -6.25 14.83
N PHE A 336 5.59 -5.17 15.00
CA PHE A 336 5.82 -4.19 16.07
C PHE A 336 5.31 -4.64 17.44
N ALA A 337 4.29 -5.49 17.50
CA ALA A 337 3.85 -6.11 18.75
C ALA A 337 4.68 -7.36 19.03
N GLY A 338 4.77 -8.26 18.06
CA GLY A 338 5.55 -9.47 18.14
C GLY A 338 5.95 -9.99 16.75
N PHE A 339 7.20 -10.39 16.61
CA PHE A 339 7.77 -10.84 15.35
C PHE A 339 8.33 -12.25 15.42
N TRP A 340 8.25 -12.97 14.30
CA TRP A 340 8.78 -14.33 14.17
C TRP A 340 10.26 -14.27 13.79
N ALA A 341 11.11 -14.77 14.67
CA ALA A 341 12.55 -14.76 14.50
C ALA A 341 13.04 -16.17 14.17
N VAL A 342 13.64 -16.33 13.02
CA VAL A 342 14.16 -17.61 12.51
C VAL A 342 15.68 -17.59 12.55
N PRO A 343 16.36 -18.66 13.00
CA PRO A 343 17.82 -18.76 12.88
C PRO A 343 18.26 -18.61 11.42
N SER A 344 19.27 -17.78 11.16
CA SER A 344 19.70 -17.46 9.78
C SER A 344 20.15 -18.67 8.96
N GLU A 345 20.55 -19.78 9.62
CA GLU A 345 20.97 -21.02 8.99
C GLU A 345 19.79 -21.94 8.65
N ALA A 346 18.57 -21.60 9.10
CA ALA A 346 17.39 -22.44 8.89
C ALA A 346 16.94 -22.39 7.43
N LYS A 347 16.49 -23.52 6.94
CA LYS A 347 15.95 -23.64 5.56
C LYS A 347 14.44 -23.47 5.49
N VAL A 348 13.76 -23.50 6.64
CA VAL A 348 12.30 -23.39 6.78
C VAL A 348 11.98 -22.52 8.00
N ALA A 349 10.84 -21.86 7.95
CA ALA A 349 10.45 -20.93 9.01
C ALA A 349 9.88 -21.64 10.27
N THR A 350 9.59 -22.93 10.22
CA THR A 350 8.99 -23.71 11.32
C THR A 350 9.82 -23.70 12.63
N VAL A 351 11.14 -23.50 12.53
CA VAL A 351 12.06 -23.50 13.70
C VAL A 351 12.18 -22.13 14.37
N GLY A 352 11.42 -21.14 13.90
CA GLY A 352 11.42 -19.80 14.47
C GLY A 352 10.81 -19.73 15.86
N ARG A 353 10.87 -18.54 16.44
CA ARG A 353 10.27 -18.22 17.76
C ARG A 353 9.72 -16.80 17.77
N TRP A 354 8.59 -16.62 18.46
CA TRP A 354 8.05 -15.31 18.72
C TRP A 354 8.96 -14.49 19.63
N LYS A 355 9.19 -13.23 19.27
CA LYS A 355 9.89 -12.23 20.07
C LYS A 355 9.02 -10.97 20.17
N VAL A 356 9.15 -10.27 21.29
CA VAL A 356 8.40 -9.04 21.55
C VAL A 356 8.99 -7.90 20.70
N GLY A 357 8.11 -7.14 20.06
CA GLY A 357 8.44 -5.95 19.27
C GLY A 357 8.59 -4.69 20.14
N PRO A 358 8.86 -3.53 19.53
CA PRO A 358 9.03 -2.25 20.25
C PRO A 358 7.70 -1.69 20.79
N GLY A 359 6.57 -2.17 20.30
CA GLY A 359 5.24 -1.74 20.72
C GLY A 359 5.00 -0.24 20.53
N LYS A 360 4.23 0.33 21.46
CA LYS A 360 3.80 1.73 21.41
C LYS A 360 4.95 2.73 21.53
N SER A 361 6.06 2.38 22.21
CA SER A 361 7.19 3.30 22.42
C SER A 361 7.80 3.82 21.11
N LEU A 362 7.85 2.97 20.08
CA LEU A 362 8.27 3.36 18.73
C LEU A 362 7.34 4.43 18.15
N PHE A 363 6.03 4.21 18.18
CA PHE A 363 5.05 5.13 17.61
C PHE A 363 4.99 6.45 18.37
N ASP A 364 5.12 6.43 19.71
CA ASP A 364 5.21 7.65 20.51
C ASP A 364 6.44 8.49 20.14
N ALA A 365 7.58 7.84 19.85
CA ALA A 365 8.77 8.54 19.37
C ALA A 365 8.56 9.13 17.96
N ILE A 366 7.93 8.37 17.06
CA ILE A 366 7.61 8.81 15.71
C ILE A 366 6.67 10.02 15.77
N PHE A 367 5.51 9.92 16.40
CA PHE A 367 4.52 11.01 16.46
C PHE A 367 5.07 12.27 17.12
N ARG A 368 5.93 12.12 18.13
CA ARG A 368 6.62 13.26 18.74
C ARG A 368 7.54 13.98 17.76
N ALA A 369 8.18 13.24 16.86
CA ALA A 369 9.20 13.76 15.95
C ALA A 369 8.65 14.27 14.61
N VAL A 370 7.56 13.69 14.10
CA VAL A 370 7.02 13.97 12.76
C VAL A 370 5.58 14.49 12.78
N GLY A 371 4.93 14.50 13.95
CA GLY A 371 3.51 14.88 14.09
C GLY A 371 2.56 13.76 13.69
N ASP A 372 1.30 14.14 13.44
CA ASP A 372 0.26 13.19 13.04
C ASP A 372 0.53 12.65 11.64
N ILE A 373 0.41 11.34 11.50
CA ILE A 373 0.57 10.59 10.26
C ILE A 373 -0.55 9.56 10.11
N ASN A 374 -0.98 9.34 8.88
CA ASN A 374 -2.05 8.38 8.58
C ASN A 374 -1.44 7.02 8.27
N ILE A 375 -1.43 6.14 9.26
CA ILE A 375 -0.94 4.76 9.14
C ILE A 375 -2.14 3.83 8.96
N ILE A 376 -2.06 2.92 8.00
CA ILE A 376 -2.92 1.74 7.86
C ILE A 376 -2.10 0.53 8.31
N ALA A 377 -2.61 -0.20 9.30
CA ALA A 377 -1.93 -1.39 9.81
C ALA A 377 -2.34 -2.62 9.00
N GLU A 378 -1.38 -3.25 8.31
CA GLU A 378 -1.62 -4.57 7.77
C GLU A 378 -1.63 -5.58 8.93
N ASP A 379 -2.83 -6.03 9.29
CA ASP A 379 -3.13 -6.97 10.36
C ASP A 379 -3.82 -8.22 9.81
N LEU A 380 -3.19 -8.83 8.80
CA LEU A 380 -3.65 -10.07 8.18
C LEU A 380 -2.90 -11.29 8.75
N GLY A 381 -3.49 -12.47 8.65
CA GLY A 381 -2.90 -13.72 9.15
C GLY A 381 -3.16 -13.97 10.63
N VAL A 382 -2.16 -14.44 11.38
CA VAL A 382 -2.31 -14.76 12.81
C VAL A 382 -2.27 -13.49 13.64
N ILE A 383 -3.42 -12.94 13.98
CA ILE A 383 -3.55 -11.70 14.76
C ILE A 383 -3.94 -12.03 16.19
N THR A 384 -3.15 -11.53 17.13
CA THR A 384 -3.32 -11.70 18.58
C THR A 384 -3.77 -10.39 19.22
N GLU A 385 -4.31 -10.45 20.42
CA GLU A 385 -4.90 -9.28 21.10
C GLU A 385 -3.90 -8.13 21.29
N ASP A 386 -2.63 -8.40 21.50
CA ASP A 386 -1.57 -7.39 21.62
C ASP A 386 -1.37 -6.58 20.33
N VAL A 387 -1.54 -7.21 19.16
CA VAL A 387 -1.52 -6.53 17.86
C VAL A 387 -2.72 -5.59 17.73
N VAL A 388 -3.93 -6.08 18.09
CA VAL A 388 -5.16 -5.28 18.05
C VAL A 388 -5.06 -4.09 19.00
N GLN A 389 -4.55 -4.30 20.22
CA GLN A 389 -4.37 -3.25 21.21
C GLN A 389 -3.34 -2.21 20.73
N LEU A 390 -2.22 -2.64 20.15
CA LEU A 390 -1.23 -1.72 19.60
C LEU A 390 -1.84 -0.87 18.48
N ARG A 391 -2.50 -1.50 17.50
CA ARG A 391 -3.18 -0.83 16.39
C ARG A 391 -4.18 0.23 16.89
N ARG A 392 -5.06 -0.17 17.82
CA ARG A 392 -6.06 0.73 18.40
C ARG A 392 -5.42 1.86 19.21
N SER A 393 -4.33 1.60 19.92
CA SER A 393 -3.64 2.60 20.75
C SER A 393 -3.02 3.74 19.96
N ILE A 394 -2.78 3.54 18.67
CA ILE A 394 -2.27 4.55 17.73
C ILE A 394 -3.34 5.07 16.77
N GLY A 395 -4.59 4.60 16.91
CA GLY A 395 -5.72 5.00 16.07
C GLY A 395 -5.67 4.47 14.63
N ALA A 396 -4.77 3.54 14.31
CA ALA A 396 -4.63 3.01 12.97
C ALA A 396 -5.81 2.10 12.58
N PRO A 397 -6.42 2.25 11.37
CA PRO A 397 -7.33 1.26 10.83
C PRO A 397 -6.60 -0.05 10.54
N GLY A 398 -7.28 -1.18 10.74
CA GLY A 398 -6.87 -2.49 10.26
C GLY A 398 -7.38 -2.75 8.85
N MET A 399 -7.13 -3.96 8.35
CA MET A 399 -7.52 -4.38 7.02
C MET A 399 -8.55 -5.51 7.05
N ALA A 400 -9.48 -5.50 6.09
CA ALA A 400 -10.33 -6.63 5.76
C ALA A 400 -10.18 -6.96 4.28
N VAL A 401 -10.13 -8.25 3.93
CA VAL A 401 -9.98 -8.73 2.55
C VAL A 401 -11.11 -9.70 2.25
N LEU A 402 -12.01 -9.33 1.34
CA LEU A 402 -13.22 -10.12 1.07
C LEU A 402 -12.93 -11.54 0.63
N GLN A 403 -11.87 -11.77 -0.14
CA GLN A 403 -11.47 -13.11 -0.57
C GLN A 403 -11.20 -14.08 0.61
N PHE A 404 -10.91 -13.58 1.79
CA PHE A 404 -10.69 -14.40 3.00
C PHE A 404 -11.96 -14.65 3.82
N GLY A 405 -13.09 -14.06 3.40
CA GLY A 405 -14.33 -14.09 4.18
C GLY A 405 -15.13 -15.40 4.09
N PHE A 406 -15.04 -16.13 3.00
CA PHE A 406 -16.03 -17.15 2.62
C PHE A 406 -15.64 -18.60 2.92
N GLY A 407 -14.42 -18.84 3.41
CA GLY A 407 -13.90 -20.17 3.74
C GLY A 407 -14.16 -20.64 5.19
N SER A 408 -14.84 -19.85 6.01
CA SER A 408 -15.15 -20.19 7.42
C SER A 408 -16.58 -19.78 7.80
N ASP A 409 -16.84 -19.62 9.09
CA ASP A 409 -18.17 -19.30 9.63
C ASP A 409 -18.55 -17.81 9.50
N ALA A 410 -19.72 -17.46 10.03
CA ALA A 410 -20.28 -16.11 9.98
C ALA A 410 -19.55 -15.10 10.88
N GLU A 411 -18.67 -15.54 11.79
CA GLU A 411 -17.88 -14.67 12.66
C GLU A 411 -16.58 -14.19 12.00
N ASN A 412 -16.31 -14.65 10.76
CA ASN A 412 -15.12 -14.26 10.03
C ASN A 412 -14.99 -12.73 9.89
N PRO A 413 -13.90 -12.11 10.38
CA PRO A 413 -13.72 -10.65 10.41
C PRO A 413 -13.63 -10.01 9.02
N HIS A 414 -13.45 -10.80 7.97
CA HIS A 414 -13.38 -10.34 6.59
C HIS A 414 -14.75 -10.27 5.89
N LEU A 415 -15.82 -10.73 6.54
CA LEU A 415 -17.18 -10.60 6.01
C LEU A 415 -17.73 -9.19 6.28
N PRO A 416 -18.42 -8.56 5.31
CA PRO A 416 -18.89 -7.17 5.40
C PRO A 416 -19.68 -6.83 6.68
N HIS A 417 -20.48 -7.74 7.21
CA HIS A 417 -21.27 -7.49 8.42
C HIS A 417 -20.44 -7.46 9.72
N ASN A 418 -19.19 -7.95 9.69
CA ASN A 418 -18.24 -7.92 10.81
C ASN A 418 -17.23 -6.78 10.72
N HIS A 419 -17.30 -5.96 9.66
CA HIS A 419 -16.35 -4.87 9.49
C HIS A 419 -16.54 -3.75 10.53
N GLU A 420 -15.43 -3.12 10.91
CA GLU A 420 -15.40 -1.92 11.75
C GLU A 420 -15.38 -0.64 10.88
N GLN A 421 -15.90 0.48 11.41
CA GLN A 421 -15.78 1.77 10.69
C GLN A 421 -14.32 2.18 10.47
N ASN A 422 -13.48 2.03 11.50
CA ASN A 422 -12.05 2.34 11.39
C ASN A 422 -11.27 1.18 10.76
N GLN A 423 -11.61 0.86 9.51
CA GLN A 423 -11.03 -0.25 8.75
C GLN A 423 -10.90 0.13 7.29
N VAL A 424 -9.97 -0.52 6.61
CA VAL A 424 -9.82 -0.48 5.15
C VAL A 424 -10.23 -1.84 4.59
N VAL A 425 -11.26 -1.86 3.77
CA VAL A 425 -11.73 -3.08 3.11
C VAL A 425 -11.13 -3.18 1.71
N TYR A 426 -10.69 -4.37 1.35
CA TYR A 426 -10.17 -4.73 0.03
C TYR A 426 -11.03 -5.86 -0.57
N THR A 427 -11.19 -5.86 -1.89
CA THR A 427 -11.66 -7.06 -2.60
C THR A 427 -10.58 -8.14 -2.58
N GLY A 428 -9.35 -7.76 -2.81
CA GLY A 428 -8.10 -8.48 -2.70
C GLY A 428 -6.94 -7.50 -2.60
N THR A 429 -5.79 -7.92 -2.06
CA THR A 429 -4.55 -7.13 -2.06
C THR A 429 -3.71 -7.47 -3.29
N HIS A 430 -2.51 -6.90 -3.40
CA HIS A 430 -1.54 -7.28 -4.43
C HIS A 430 -1.04 -8.72 -4.30
N ASP A 431 -1.16 -9.35 -3.12
CA ASP A 431 -0.76 -10.73 -2.84
C ASP A 431 -1.86 -11.75 -3.16
N ASN A 432 -3.11 -11.30 -3.29
CA ASN A 432 -4.22 -12.14 -3.69
C ASN A 432 -4.24 -12.38 -5.21
N ASP A 433 -4.96 -13.39 -5.64
CA ASP A 433 -5.36 -13.48 -7.04
C ASP A 433 -6.39 -12.41 -7.37
N THR A 434 -6.61 -12.12 -8.64
CA THR A 434 -7.74 -11.31 -9.05
C THR A 434 -9.05 -11.97 -8.62
N ILE A 435 -10.13 -11.21 -8.42
CA ILE A 435 -11.42 -11.80 -8.06
C ILE A 435 -11.83 -12.89 -9.07
N ARG A 436 -11.66 -12.63 -10.38
CA ARG A 436 -12.00 -13.61 -11.41
C ARG A 436 -11.15 -14.87 -11.29
N GLY A 437 -9.82 -14.72 -11.12
CA GLY A 437 -8.93 -15.85 -10.95
C GLY A 437 -9.22 -16.65 -9.68
N TRP A 438 -9.47 -15.96 -8.56
CA TRP A 438 -9.89 -16.56 -7.31
C TRP A 438 -11.21 -17.32 -7.47
N TRP A 439 -12.23 -16.72 -8.10
CA TRP A 439 -13.51 -17.37 -8.36
C TRP A 439 -13.37 -18.65 -9.19
N ASP A 440 -12.56 -18.62 -10.23
CA ASP A 440 -12.38 -19.76 -11.14
C ASP A 440 -11.86 -21.01 -10.42
N ILE A 441 -10.99 -20.84 -9.40
CA ILE A 441 -10.38 -21.95 -8.64
C ILE A 441 -11.06 -22.23 -7.29
N LEU A 442 -12.02 -21.40 -6.87
CA LEU A 442 -12.67 -21.51 -5.56
C LEU A 442 -13.43 -22.86 -5.43
N PRO A 443 -13.31 -23.58 -4.31
CA PRO A 443 -14.09 -24.79 -4.05
C PRO A 443 -15.59 -24.52 -4.14
N GLN A 444 -16.37 -25.51 -4.58
CA GLN A 444 -17.80 -25.37 -4.79
C GLN A 444 -18.57 -25.00 -3.51
N GLU A 445 -18.09 -25.45 -2.36
CA GLU A 445 -18.68 -25.09 -1.05
C GLU A 445 -18.52 -23.60 -0.78
N GLU A 446 -17.32 -23.06 -0.98
CA GLU A 446 -17.04 -21.63 -0.79
C GLU A 446 -17.79 -20.77 -1.82
N LYS A 447 -17.89 -21.20 -3.09
CA LYS A 447 -18.76 -20.54 -4.08
C LYS A 447 -20.21 -20.48 -3.60
N SER A 448 -20.70 -21.56 -3.03
CA SER A 448 -22.05 -21.58 -2.46
C SER A 448 -22.22 -20.58 -1.31
N ASN A 449 -21.17 -20.42 -0.47
CA ASN A 449 -21.19 -19.44 0.61
C ASN A 449 -21.23 -18.00 0.06
N VAL A 450 -20.42 -17.70 -0.96
CA VAL A 450 -20.43 -16.40 -1.65
C VAL A 450 -21.84 -16.10 -2.21
N VAL A 451 -22.42 -17.06 -2.95
CA VAL A 451 -23.78 -16.90 -3.53
C VAL A 451 -24.84 -16.71 -2.44
N LYS A 452 -24.79 -17.47 -1.36
CA LYS A 452 -25.74 -17.33 -0.24
C LYS A 452 -25.60 -15.96 0.44
N TYR A 453 -24.38 -15.47 0.56
CA TYR A 453 -24.08 -14.21 1.24
C TYR A 453 -24.47 -13.00 0.42
N LEU A 454 -24.10 -12.96 -0.86
CA LEU A 454 -24.35 -11.84 -1.77
C LEU A 454 -25.74 -11.87 -2.39
N GLY A 455 -26.43 -13.03 -2.37
CA GLY A 455 -27.72 -13.22 -3.01
C GLY A 455 -27.59 -13.68 -4.47
N ASN A 456 -28.50 -13.20 -5.33
CA ASN A 456 -28.50 -13.57 -6.75
C ASN A 456 -27.33 -12.87 -7.47
N ILE A 457 -26.21 -13.54 -7.58
CA ILE A 457 -25.04 -13.06 -8.30
C ILE A 457 -25.06 -13.51 -9.76
N VAL A 458 -24.47 -12.68 -10.62
CA VAL A 458 -24.16 -13.02 -12.00
C VAL A 458 -22.69 -13.44 -12.06
N GLU A 459 -22.42 -14.72 -12.33
CA GLU A 459 -21.05 -15.26 -12.30
C GLU A 459 -20.08 -14.52 -13.25
N GLU A 460 -20.58 -14.06 -14.40
CA GLU A 460 -19.82 -13.28 -15.35
C GLU A 460 -19.36 -11.95 -14.76
N ASP A 461 -20.13 -11.39 -13.82
CA ASP A 461 -19.91 -10.09 -13.20
C ASP A 461 -19.40 -10.21 -11.75
N ILE A 462 -18.91 -11.38 -11.33
CA ILE A 462 -18.47 -11.65 -9.95
C ILE A 462 -17.50 -10.58 -9.40
N SER A 463 -16.67 -9.99 -10.24
CA SER A 463 -15.78 -8.91 -9.84
C SER A 463 -16.57 -7.69 -9.33
N TRP A 464 -17.65 -7.32 -10.03
CA TRP A 464 -18.50 -6.19 -9.65
C TRP A 464 -19.38 -6.49 -8.44
N GLU A 465 -19.82 -7.72 -8.26
CA GLU A 465 -20.56 -8.15 -7.08
C GLU A 465 -19.72 -7.99 -5.79
N LEU A 466 -18.44 -8.39 -5.82
CA LEU A 466 -17.53 -8.20 -4.69
C LEU A 466 -17.09 -6.75 -4.52
N ILE A 467 -16.92 -5.98 -5.60
CA ILE A 467 -16.68 -4.53 -5.53
C ILE A 467 -17.84 -3.84 -4.84
N GLN A 468 -19.08 -4.16 -5.22
CA GLN A 468 -20.28 -3.61 -4.59
C GLN A 468 -20.34 -3.99 -3.10
N ALA A 469 -20.03 -5.24 -2.75
CA ALA A 469 -19.98 -5.68 -1.36
C ALA A 469 -18.93 -4.88 -0.54
N ALA A 470 -17.73 -4.66 -1.10
CA ALA A 470 -16.70 -3.84 -0.46
C ALA A 470 -17.18 -2.39 -0.26
N LEU A 471 -17.76 -1.79 -1.29
CA LEU A 471 -18.28 -0.43 -1.23
C LEU A 471 -19.53 -0.30 -0.32
N SER A 472 -20.31 -1.35 -0.14
CA SER A 472 -21.46 -1.36 0.77
C SER A 472 -21.11 -1.61 2.24
N SER A 473 -19.85 -1.94 2.54
CA SER A 473 -19.36 -2.15 3.91
C SER A 473 -19.43 -0.87 4.76
N VAL A 474 -19.46 -1.01 6.06
CA VAL A 474 -19.37 0.12 7.01
C VAL A 474 -17.94 0.70 7.12
N ALA A 475 -16.95 0.04 6.55
CA ALA A 475 -15.56 0.48 6.58
C ALA A 475 -15.39 1.89 5.99
N LYS A 476 -14.57 2.72 6.62
CA LYS A 476 -14.34 4.11 6.19
C LYS A 476 -13.63 4.21 4.83
N THR A 477 -12.86 3.20 4.46
CA THR A 477 -12.09 3.19 3.21
C THR A 477 -12.28 1.85 2.51
N ALA A 478 -12.57 1.87 1.22
CA ALA A 478 -12.58 0.70 0.35
C ALA A 478 -11.51 0.86 -0.74
N ILE A 479 -10.70 -0.16 -0.98
CA ILE A 479 -9.65 -0.16 -2.00
C ILE A 479 -9.83 -1.37 -2.90
N ILE A 480 -9.82 -1.11 -4.20
CA ILE A 480 -10.06 -2.10 -5.23
C ILE A 480 -8.82 -2.20 -6.13
N PRO A 481 -8.23 -3.38 -6.33
CA PRO A 481 -7.23 -3.59 -7.37
C PRO A 481 -7.79 -3.23 -8.76
N MET A 482 -7.00 -2.54 -9.57
CA MET A 482 -7.43 -2.16 -10.92
C MET A 482 -7.77 -3.38 -11.77
N GLN A 483 -7.12 -4.52 -11.53
CA GLN A 483 -7.41 -5.78 -12.20
C GLN A 483 -8.85 -6.27 -11.97
N ASP A 484 -9.36 -6.06 -10.75
CA ASP A 484 -10.72 -6.45 -10.38
C ASP A 484 -11.75 -5.54 -11.05
N VAL A 485 -11.47 -4.23 -11.11
CA VAL A 485 -12.27 -3.26 -11.87
C VAL A 485 -12.40 -3.67 -13.34
N LEU A 486 -11.30 -4.22 -13.91
CA LEU A 486 -11.22 -4.66 -15.30
C LEU A 486 -11.74 -6.09 -15.51
N GLY A 487 -12.14 -6.80 -14.47
CA GLY A 487 -12.60 -8.20 -14.53
C GLY A 487 -11.56 -9.18 -15.07
N LEU A 488 -10.28 -8.95 -14.80
CA LEU A 488 -9.19 -9.73 -15.37
C LEU A 488 -8.96 -11.03 -14.56
N GLY A 489 -8.54 -12.10 -15.24
CA GLY A 489 -8.20 -13.37 -14.61
C GLY A 489 -6.79 -13.42 -14.03
N SER A 490 -6.37 -14.60 -13.52
CA SER A 490 -5.10 -14.84 -12.81
C SER A 490 -3.83 -14.44 -13.56
N SER A 491 -3.89 -14.34 -14.91
CA SER A 491 -2.75 -13.85 -15.70
C SER A 491 -2.39 -12.38 -15.43
N ALA A 492 -3.29 -11.65 -14.78
CA ALA A 492 -3.12 -10.26 -14.37
C ALA A 492 -2.80 -10.11 -12.87
N ARG A 493 -2.63 -11.19 -12.13
CA ARG A 493 -2.25 -11.18 -10.73
C ARG A 493 -0.92 -10.44 -10.52
N MET A 494 -0.85 -9.57 -9.50
CA MET A 494 0.33 -8.75 -9.23
C MET A 494 1.47 -9.56 -8.62
N ASN A 495 1.18 -10.38 -7.62
CA ASN A 495 2.18 -11.17 -6.91
C ASN A 495 1.65 -12.58 -6.56
N ILE A 496 2.55 -13.55 -6.48
CA ILE A 496 2.31 -14.90 -5.96
C ILE A 496 3.24 -15.08 -4.76
N PRO A 497 2.74 -14.96 -3.51
CA PRO A 497 3.54 -15.11 -2.31
C PRO A 497 4.32 -16.42 -2.28
N ALA A 498 5.47 -16.44 -1.60
CA ALA A 498 6.34 -17.59 -1.40
C ALA A 498 6.90 -18.24 -2.69
N THR A 499 6.83 -17.57 -3.84
CA THR A 499 7.48 -18.06 -5.05
C THR A 499 8.84 -17.41 -5.25
N GLN A 500 9.90 -18.22 -5.46
CA GLN A 500 11.22 -17.71 -5.88
C GLN A 500 11.31 -17.62 -7.41
N VAL A 501 11.56 -16.53 -7.82
CA VAL A 501 12.15 -15.73 -8.88
C VAL A 501 12.50 -16.31 -10.23
N LYS A 502 12.11 -17.28 -10.79
CA LYS A 502 12.25 -17.37 -12.26
C LYS A 502 11.02 -16.86 -13.04
N LYS A 503 9.99 -16.40 -12.32
CA LYS A 503 8.71 -15.95 -12.90
C LYS A 503 8.15 -14.67 -12.25
N HIS A 504 8.93 -13.98 -11.46
CA HIS A 504 8.51 -12.67 -10.97
C HIS A 504 8.69 -11.62 -12.08
N ALA A 505 7.72 -11.62 -12.84
CA ALA A 505 7.16 -10.33 -13.08
C ALA A 505 6.40 -9.99 -11.78
N TYR A 506 6.87 -9.10 -10.89
CA TYR A 506 5.93 -8.09 -10.39
C TYR A 506 5.27 -7.65 -11.67
N ALA A 507 4.19 -8.31 -11.91
CA ALA A 507 3.72 -8.46 -13.25
C ALA A 507 3.62 -7.04 -13.73
N TYR A 508 4.52 -6.72 -14.65
CA TYR A 508 4.18 -5.70 -15.60
C TYR A 508 2.73 -5.95 -15.86
N CYS A 509 1.87 -5.23 -15.13
CA CYS A 509 0.45 -5.44 -15.29
C CYS A 509 0.12 -4.98 -16.69
N ARG A 510 0.42 -5.85 -17.65
CA ARG A 510 0.01 -5.71 -19.06
C ARG A 510 -1.48 -5.39 -19.24
N PRO A 511 -2.37 -5.59 -18.22
CA PRO A 511 -3.78 -5.32 -18.37
C PRO A 511 -4.13 -3.89 -18.77
N THR A 512 -3.43 -2.90 -18.23
CA THR A 512 -3.69 -1.50 -18.62
C THR A 512 -3.19 -1.17 -20.01
N GLN A 513 -2.08 -1.79 -20.44
CA GLN A 513 -1.68 -1.74 -21.87
C GLN A 513 -2.69 -2.40 -22.78
N VAL A 514 -3.36 -3.48 -22.34
CA VAL A 514 -4.41 -4.13 -23.12
C VAL A 514 -5.62 -3.21 -23.30
N LEU A 515 -5.99 -2.42 -22.30
CA LEU A 515 -7.05 -1.43 -22.44
C LEU A 515 -6.69 -0.34 -23.46
N TYR A 516 -5.46 0.18 -23.39
CA TYR A 516 -5.01 1.21 -24.34
C TYR A 516 -4.85 0.64 -25.76
N LEU A 517 -4.35 -0.60 -25.91
CA LEU A 517 -4.19 -1.27 -27.20
C LEU A 517 -5.52 -1.75 -27.77
N LYS A 518 -6.47 -2.22 -26.97
CA LYS A 518 -7.85 -2.47 -27.40
C LYS A 518 -8.55 -1.15 -27.77
N SER A 519 -8.30 -0.09 -26.99
CA SER A 519 -8.78 1.26 -27.27
C SER A 519 -8.31 1.78 -28.64
N ALA A 520 -7.01 1.68 -28.89
CA ALA A 520 -6.42 2.16 -30.14
C ALA A 520 -6.82 1.33 -31.38
N ARG A 521 -7.14 0.03 -31.22
CA ARG A 521 -7.45 -0.85 -32.34
C ARG A 521 -8.92 -0.91 -32.75
N ASN A 522 -9.86 -0.70 -31.84
CA ASN A 522 -11.29 -1.01 -32.10
C ASN A 522 -12.24 0.19 -32.10
N GLY A 523 -11.81 1.43 -31.98
CA GLY A 523 -12.69 2.62 -32.04
C GLY A 523 -13.84 2.68 -31.00
N ASN A 524 -14.16 1.57 -30.34
CA ASN A 524 -15.26 1.41 -29.38
C ASN A 524 -14.89 1.52 -27.90
N SER A 525 -13.63 1.69 -27.60
CA SER A 525 -13.09 1.57 -26.25
C SER A 525 -13.30 2.82 -25.38
N GLY A 526 -13.57 3.96 -25.98
CA GLY A 526 -14.01 5.13 -25.23
C GLY A 526 -15.33 4.89 -24.48
N MET A 527 -16.22 4.05 -25.03
CA MET A 527 -17.48 3.69 -24.37
C MET A 527 -17.31 2.67 -23.24
N GLU A 528 -16.36 1.75 -23.33
CA GLU A 528 -16.10 0.76 -22.27
C GLU A 528 -15.43 1.40 -21.06
N LEU A 529 -14.44 2.26 -21.28
CA LEU A 529 -13.84 3.11 -20.23
C LEU A 529 -14.86 4.08 -19.62
N LEU A 530 -15.74 4.63 -20.44
CA LEU A 530 -16.82 5.50 -19.97
C LEU A 530 -17.84 4.72 -19.14
N ARG A 531 -18.19 3.49 -19.53
CA ARG A 531 -19.05 2.59 -18.74
C ARG A 531 -18.39 2.24 -17.40
N LEU A 532 -17.11 1.89 -17.40
CA LEU A 532 -16.35 1.63 -16.18
C LEU A 532 -16.32 2.86 -15.26
N LYS A 533 -16.04 4.05 -15.80
CA LYS A 533 -16.10 5.31 -15.05
C LYS A 533 -17.48 5.54 -14.44
N LEU A 534 -18.54 5.41 -15.23
CA LEU A 534 -19.91 5.65 -14.79
C LEU A 534 -20.36 4.61 -13.75
N SER A 535 -19.96 3.34 -13.88
CA SER A 535 -20.27 2.29 -12.92
C SER A 535 -19.56 2.52 -11.59
N ILE A 536 -18.28 2.85 -11.61
CA ILE A 536 -17.51 3.19 -10.40
C ILE A 536 -18.07 4.48 -9.79
N HIS A 537 -18.32 5.52 -10.58
CA HIS A 537 -18.85 6.79 -10.10
C HIS A 537 -20.19 6.64 -9.40
N ALA A 538 -21.11 5.84 -9.97
CA ALA A 538 -22.40 5.55 -9.35
C ALA A 538 -22.22 4.82 -8.01
N LEU A 539 -21.46 3.72 -7.98
CA LEU A 539 -21.22 2.95 -6.78
C LEU A 539 -20.46 3.75 -5.69
N VAL A 540 -19.49 4.57 -6.09
CA VAL A 540 -18.74 5.41 -5.14
C VAL A 540 -19.61 6.51 -4.58
N ASN A 541 -20.48 7.13 -5.37
CA ASN A 541 -21.41 8.15 -4.85
C ASN A 541 -22.42 7.55 -3.87
N ASP A 542 -22.91 6.35 -4.12
CA ASP A 542 -23.78 5.63 -3.18
C ASP A 542 -23.01 5.22 -1.90
N PHE A 543 -21.71 4.99 -2.01
CA PHE A 543 -20.83 4.64 -0.89
C PHE A 543 -20.44 5.85 -0.03
N ILE A 544 -20.17 7.00 -0.64
CA ILE A 544 -19.74 8.24 0.02
C ILE A 544 -20.92 8.98 0.66
#